data_42106caa665a371c1d654c2a28f58401
#
_entry.id   42106caa665a371c1d654c2a28f58401
#
_cell.length_a   1.000
_cell.length_b   1.000
_cell.length_c   1.000
_cell.angle_alpha   90.00
_cell.angle_beta   90.00
_cell.angle_gamma   90.00
#
_symmetry.space_group_name_H-M   'P 1'
#
loop_
_entity.id
_entity.type
_entity.pdbx_description
1 polymer ?
#
loop_
_entity_poly.entity_id
_entity_poly.type
_entity_poly.pdbx_seq_one_letter_code
_entity_poly.pdbx_strand_id
1 'polypeptide(L)' 'MPETFLKDTDLAARYGVARNTIWRWTRERPDMPAPIRLSPGCTRWKLSDIEGWEAEKAE' A
#
# COMPACT_ATOMS: atom_id res chain seq x y z
N MET A 1 -2.54 -15.37 13.11
CA MET A 1 -1.31 -14.81 12.56
C MET A 1 -1.39 -13.30 12.58
N PRO A 2 -0.37 -12.63 13.08
CA PRO A 2 -0.39 -11.18 13.06
C PRO A 2 -0.27 -10.67 11.62
N GLU A 3 -1.03 -9.63 11.33
CA GLU A 3 -1.00 -8.99 10.03
C GLU A 3 0.28 -8.18 9.89
N THR A 4 0.89 -8.22 8.71
CA THR A 4 2.05 -7.39 8.41
C THR A 4 1.56 -6.07 7.80
N PHE A 5 2.05 -4.97 8.34
CA PHE A 5 1.71 -3.63 7.87
C PHE A 5 2.91 -2.99 7.20
N LEU A 6 2.66 -2.28 6.11
CA LEU A 6 3.70 -1.65 5.30
C LEU A 6 3.54 -0.14 5.35
N LYS A 7 4.67 0.56 5.43
CA LYS A 7 4.69 2.02 5.33
C LYS A 7 4.69 2.43 3.86
N ASP A 8 4.46 3.73 3.63
CA ASP A 8 4.56 4.29 2.28
C ASP A 8 5.96 4.08 1.69
N THR A 9 7.00 4.25 2.51
CA THR A 9 8.38 4.03 2.06
C THR A 9 8.63 2.57 1.73
N ASP A 10 8.01 1.65 2.44
CA ASP A 10 8.13 0.21 2.15
C ASP A 10 7.53 -0.10 0.79
N LEU A 11 6.37 0.46 0.49
CA LEU A 11 5.72 0.26 -0.80
C LEU A 11 6.52 0.90 -1.93
N ALA A 12 7.06 2.09 -1.68
CA ALA A 12 7.89 2.78 -2.68
C ALA A 12 9.10 1.92 -3.04
N ALA A 13 9.76 1.35 -2.05
CA ALA A 13 10.91 0.48 -2.29
C ALA A 13 10.51 -0.81 -3.00
N ARG A 14 9.35 -1.36 -2.64
CA ARG A 14 8.84 -2.59 -3.24
C ARG A 14 8.60 -2.44 -4.74
N TYR A 15 8.13 -1.26 -5.16
CA TYR A 15 7.81 -1.00 -6.56
C TYR A 15 8.86 -0.18 -7.29
N GLY A 16 9.90 0.25 -6.59
CA GLY A 16 10.96 1.05 -7.20
C GLY A 16 10.50 2.42 -7.65
N VAL A 17 9.60 3.04 -6.89
CA VAL A 17 9.05 4.35 -7.21
C VAL A 17 9.23 5.29 -6.03
N ALA A 18 8.97 6.58 -6.24
CA ALA A 18 9.05 7.57 -5.17
C ALA A 18 7.88 7.41 -4.21
N ARG A 19 8.09 7.83 -2.95
CA ARG A 19 7.03 7.80 -1.94
C ARG A 19 5.80 8.60 -2.37
N ASN A 20 6.01 9.73 -3.02
CA ASN A 20 4.91 10.56 -3.53
C ASN A 20 4.04 9.81 -4.51
N THR A 21 4.63 8.90 -5.28
CA THR A 21 3.89 8.08 -6.25
C THR A 21 2.90 7.18 -5.55
N ILE A 22 3.28 6.63 -4.38
CA ILE A 22 2.38 5.77 -3.60
C ILE A 22 1.14 6.56 -3.17
N TRP A 23 1.32 7.77 -2.67
CA TRP A 23 0.19 8.61 -2.24
C TRP A 23 -0.67 9.05 -3.41
N ARG A 24 -0.06 9.32 -4.55
CA ARG A 24 -0.81 9.65 -5.77
C ARG A 24 -1.66 8.48 -6.22
N TRP A 25 -1.10 7.28 -6.22
CA TRP A 25 -1.85 6.08 -6.58
C TRP A 25 -3.03 5.85 -5.64
N THR A 26 -2.83 6.10 -4.36
CA THR A 26 -3.90 5.94 -3.37
C THR A 26 -5.08 6.84 -3.70
N ARG A 27 -4.83 8.03 -4.24
CA ARG A 27 -5.88 8.95 -4.63
C ARG A 27 -6.46 8.67 -6.00
N GLU A 28 -5.62 8.25 -6.95
CA GLU A 28 -6.01 8.17 -8.35
C GLU A 28 -6.44 6.79 -8.81
N ARG A 29 -6.00 5.74 -8.12
CA ARG A 29 -6.32 4.36 -8.50
C ARG A 29 -7.33 3.78 -7.53
N PRO A 30 -8.60 3.66 -7.95
CA PRO A 30 -9.63 3.11 -7.06
C PRO A 30 -9.43 1.63 -6.76
N ASP A 31 -8.66 0.92 -7.59
CA ASP A 31 -8.39 -0.50 -7.38
C ASP A 31 -7.27 -0.76 -6.37
N MET A 32 -6.48 0.25 -6.03
CA MET A 32 -5.43 0.08 -5.05
C MET A 32 -6.02 -0.01 -3.64
N PRO A 33 -5.53 -0.93 -2.79
CA PRO A 33 -6.04 -1.04 -1.42
C PRO A 33 -5.88 0.27 -0.66
N ALA A 34 -6.90 0.64 0.09
CA ALA A 34 -6.87 1.85 0.90
C ALA A 34 -6.01 1.64 2.14
N PRO A 35 -5.25 2.66 2.54
CA PRO A 35 -4.45 2.53 3.77
C PRO A 35 -5.34 2.54 5.00
N ILE A 36 -4.83 1.97 6.08
CA ILE A 36 -5.50 1.94 7.37
C ILE A 36 -4.82 2.93 8.29
N ARG A 37 -5.59 3.82 8.89
CA ARG A 37 -5.05 4.74 9.86
C ARG A 37 -5.11 4.09 11.23
N LEU A 38 -3.95 3.66 11.72
CA LEU A 38 -3.86 2.98 13.01
C LEU A 38 -3.90 3.96 14.18
N SER A 39 -3.36 5.17 13.96
CA SER A 39 -3.38 6.24 14.95
C SER A 39 -3.07 7.55 14.22
N PRO A 40 -3.25 8.70 14.86
CA PRO A 40 -2.87 9.97 14.23
C PRO A 40 -1.41 9.91 13.78
N GLY A 41 -1.17 10.18 12.51
CA GLY A 41 0.16 10.14 11.93
C GLY A 41 0.71 8.75 11.63
N CYS A 42 -0.08 7.71 11.85
CA CYS A 42 0.37 6.33 11.59
C CYS A 42 -0.57 5.66 10.59
N THR A 43 -0.23 5.75 9.32
CA THR A 43 -1.00 5.15 8.24
C THR A 43 -0.21 4.00 7.65
N ARG A 44 -0.86 2.85 7.48
CA ARG A 44 -0.21 1.63 6.99
C ARG A 44 -1.13 0.89 6.04
N TRP A 45 -0.53 0.08 5.18
CA TRP A 45 -1.26 -0.83 4.28
C TRP A 45 -1.08 -2.26 4.77
N LYS A 46 -2.12 -3.07 4.67
CA LYS A 46 -2.01 -4.50 5.00
C LYS A 46 -1.28 -5.20 3.87
N LEU A 47 -0.30 -6.02 4.22
CA LEU A 47 0.45 -6.78 3.22
C LEU A 47 -0.48 -7.71 2.44
N SER A 48 -1.44 -8.34 3.10
CA SER A 48 -2.37 -9.25 2.42
C SER A 48 -3.20 -8.53 1.37
N ASP A 49 -3.62 -7.30 1.65
CA ASP A 49 -4.36 -6.49 0.68
C ASP A 49 -3.47 -6.14 -0.51
N ILE A 50 -2.22 -5.78 -0.25
CA ILE A 50 -1.27 -5.44 -1.30
C ILE A 50 -0.97 -6.64 -2.18
N GLU A 51 -0.78 -7.80 -1.58
CA GLU A 51 -0.53 -9.03 -2.33
C GLU A 51 -1.72 -9.44 -3.19
N GLY A 52 -2.94 -9.27 -2.67
CA GLY A 52 -4.14 -9.55 -3.45
C GLY A 52 -4.28 -8.62 -4.64
N TRP A 53 -3.99 -7.34 -4.44
CA TRP A 53 -4.01 -6.37 -5.52
C TRP A 53 -2.97 -6.69 -6.59
N GLU A 54 -1.76 -7.06 -6.16
CA GLU A 54 -0.69 -7.44 -7.08
C GLU A 54 -1.05 -8.69 -7.88
N ALA A 55 -1.70 -9.65 -7.24
CA ALA A 55 -2.12 -10.86 -7.93
C ALA A 55 -3.13 -10.57 -9.04
N GLU A 56 -4.02 -9.61 -8.82
CA GLU A 56 -4.97 -9.20 -9.85
C GLU A 56 -4.26 -8.54 -11.03
N LYS A 57 -3.17 -7.82 -10.78
CA LYS A 57 -2.42 -7.14 -11.84
C LYS A 57 -1.48 -8.07 -12.58
N ALA A 58 -1.11 -9.19 -11.98
CA ALA A 58 -0.09 -10.09 -12.51
C ALA A 58 -0.61 -11.11 -13.51
N GLU A 59 -1.86 -11.04 -13.87
CA GLU A 59 -2.46 -11.97 -14.84
C GLU A 59 -1.84 -11.89 -16.21
#